data_c70373d77806d4a82b21024597df8bab
#
_entry.id   c70373d77806d4a82b21024597df8bab
#
_cell.length_a   1.000
_cell.length_b   1.000
_cell.length_c   1.000
_cell.angle_alpha   90.00
_cell.angle_beta   90.00
_cell.angle_gamma   90.00
#
_symmetry.space_group_name_H-M   'P 1'
#
loop_
_entity.id
_entity.type
_entity.pdbx_description
1 polymer ?
#
loop_
_entity_poly.entity_id
_entity_poly.type
_entity_poly.pdbx_seq_one_letter_code
_entity_poly.pdbx_strand_id
1 'polypeptide(L)'
;VVGAGISGLAAAYFYRKQNGPDSRILILDNHDDFGGHAKRNEFWHEGKMYLVNGGTLNVEAPSQYSTVAAGLLWELGIDRTRYFEKNRDMFSIYRKMGLKSSLFFDRESFGEDRLVVGYSTSSIHESIDKSPLSKSAKEDVVRLYETTENFFPGLTADQTRMKLGKMSYHDYLVNVVKVDPVVVKLFQ
;
A
#
# COMPACT_ATOMS: atom_id res chain seq x y z
N VAL A 1 29.53 2.30 -4.36
CA VAL A 1 28.06 2.51 -4.43
C VAL A 1 27.78 3.99 -4.19
N VAL A 2 26.99 4.59 -5.05
CA VAL A 2 26.53 5.98 -4.90
C VAL A 2 25.09 5.95 -4.40
N GLY A 3 24.84 6.63 -3.27
CA GLY A 3 23.57 6.65 -2.55
C GLY A 3 23.51 5.59 -1.44
N ALA A 4 23.21 6.03 -0.22
CA ALA A 4 23.03 5.19 0.97
C ALA A 4 21.54 4.99 1.33
N GLY A 5 20.65 5.07 0.36
CA GLY A 5 19.26 4.65 0.48
C GLY A 5 19.12 3.13 0.41
N ILE A 6 17.87 2.63 0.47
CA ILE A 6 17.60 1.18 0.49
C ILE A 6 18.24 0.43 -0.69
N SER A 7 18.24 1.00 -1.89
CA SER A 7 18.82 0.37 -3.08
C SER A 7 20.33 0.25 -2.98
N GLY A 8 21.03 1.30 -2.53
CA GLY A 8 22.48 1.28 -2.38
C GLY A 8 22.95 0.36 -1.26
N LEU A 9 22.24 0.38 -0.12
CA LEU A 9 22.51 -0.52 1.00
C LEU A 9 22.25 -1.99 0.62
N ALA A 10 21.16 -2.27 -0.08
CA ALA A 10 20.86 -3.62 -0.57
C ALA A 10 21.91 -4.09 -1.60
N ALA A 11 22.34 -3.23 -2.54
CA ALA A 11 23.41 -3.56 -3.49
C ALA A 11 24.71 -3.92 -2.77
N ALA A 12 25.11 -3.14 -1.77
CA ALA A 12 26.30 -3.42 -0.97
C ALA A 12 26.18 -4.74 -0.19
N TYR A 13 25.00 -4.98 0.41
CA TYR A 13 24.71 -6.20 1.15
C TYR A 13 24.81 -7.45 0.25
N PHE A 14 24.12 -7.48 -0.87
CA PHE A 14 24.14 -8.62 -1.78
C PHE A 14 25.50 -8.82 -2.44
N TYR A 15 26.21 -7.73 -2.78
CA TYR A 15 27.58 -7.82 -3.28
C TYR A 15 28.48 -8.52 -2.27
N ARG A 16 28.44 -8.11 -1.00
CA ARG A 16 29.23 -8.74 0.07
C ARG A 16 28.84 -10.19 0.29
N LYS A 17 27.53 -10.49 0.23
CA LYS A 17 27.04 -11.86 0.39
C LYS A 17 27.56 -12.79 -0.74
N GLN A 18 27.67 -12.25 -1.96
CA GLN A 18 28.15 -13.01 -3.11
C GLN A 18 29.68 -13.16 -3.15
N ASN A 19 30.42 -12.12 -2.74
CA ASN A 19 31.88 -12.04 -2.90
C ASN A 19 32.66 -12.26 -1.59
N GLY A 20 31.99 -12.51 -0.49
CA GLY A 20 32.58 -12.84 0.79
C GLY A 20 32.73 -11.64 1.75
N PRO A 21 33.00 -11.93 3.04
CA PRO A 21 33.02 -10.92 4.13
C PRO A 21 34.14 -9.91 3.99
N ASP A 22 35.23 -10.27 3.30
CA ASP A 22 36.41 -9.40 3.11
C ASP A 22 36.22 -8.40 1.97
N SER A 23 35.06 -8.39 1.30
CA SER A 23 34.78 -7.43 0.24
C SER A 23 34.84 -5.99 0.75
N ARG A 24 35.71 -5.18 0.12
CA ARG A 24 35.83 -3.75 0.42
C ARG A 24 34.78 -2.98 -0.36
N ILE A 25 33.87 -2.32 0.36
CA ILE A 25 32.76 -1.58 -0.23
C ILE A 25 32.80 -0.14 0.31
N LEU A 26 32.81 0.83 -0.60
CA LEU A 26 32.63 2.24 -0.28
C LEU A 26 31.23 2.66 -0.70
N ILE A 27 30.48 3.25 0.22
CA ILE A 27 29.17 3.86 -0.04
C ILE A 27 29.33 5.36 0.15
N LEU A 28 28.96 6.13 -0.86
CA LEU A 28 28.98 7.60 -0.86
C LEU A 28 27.55 8.12 -0.86
N ASP A 29 27.26 9.07 0.01
CA ASP A 29 26.01 9.81 0.07
C ASP A 29 26.29 11.28 0.33
N ASN A 30 25.42 12.17 -0.12
CA ASN A 30 25.55 13.62 0.08
C ASN A 30 24.72 14.12 1.26
N HIS A 31 24.02 13.23 1.97
CA HIS A 31 23.28 13.55 3.19
C HIS A 31 24.13 13.32 4.43
N ASP A 32 23.64 13.84 5.54
CA ASP A 32 24.27 13.74 6.87
C ASP A 32 24.16 12.34 7.49
N ASP A 33 23.27 11.47 6.98
CA ASP A 33 23.04 10.11 7.46
C ASP A 33 22.56 9.19 6.32
N PHE A 34 22.67 7.88 6.54
CA PHE A 34 22.15 6.87 5.62
C PHE A 34 20.63 6.69 5.75
N GLY A 35 20.05 5.95 4.80
CA GLY A 35 18.62 5.60 4.78
C GLY A 35 17.85 6.24 3.62
N GLY A 36 18.33 7.34 3.06
CA GLY A 36 17.67 8.04 1.94
C GLY A 36 16.24 8.43 2.32
N HIS A 37 15.27 7.97 1.55
CA HIS A 37 13.84 8.24 1.82
C HIS A 37 13.32 7.60 3.12
N ALA A 38 13.97 6.53 3.59
CA ALA A 38 13.65 5.83 4.83
C ALA A 38 14.49 6.31 6.03
N LYS A 39 15.14 7.47 5.92
CA LYS A 39 15.96 8.03 7.00
C LYS A 39 15.13 8.14 8.28
N ARG A 40 15.72 7.71 9.39
CA ARG A 40 15.17 7.86 10.73
C ARG A 40 15.34 9.31 11.21
N ASN A 41 14.27 9.94 11.68
CA ASN A 41 14.33 11.26 12.29
C ASN A 41 14.25 11.13 13.82
N GLU A 42 15.27 11.66 14.49
CA GLU A 42 15.37 11.68 15.94
C GLU A 42 15.17 13.10 16.48
N PHE A 43 14.25 13.25 17.40
CA PHE A 43 13.99 14.51 18.10
C PHE A 43 14.16 14.31 19.60
N TRP A 44 14.85 15.24 20.24
CA TRP A 44 15.07 15.21 21.67
C TRP A 44 14.26 16.31 22.36
N HIS A 45 13.47 15.92 23.35
CA HIS A 45 12.71 16.85 24.18
C HIS A 45 12.77 16.38 25.64
N GLU A 46 13.17 17.26 26.55
CA GLU A 46 13.31 16.98 27.99
C GLU A 46 14.10 15.68 28.30
N GLY A 47 15.21 15.46 27.59
CA GLY A 47 16.06 14.28 27.76
C GLY A 47 15.49 12.96 27.20
N LYS A 48 14.33 13.01 26.56
CA LYS A 48 13.69 11.84 25.91
C LYS A 48 13.80 11.94 24.41
N MET A 49 14.20 10.82 23.78
CA MET A 49 14.27 10.70 22.33
C MET A 49 12.89 10.27 21.77
N TYR A 50 12.46 10.97 20.73
CA TYR A 50 11.28 10.65 19.93
C TYR A 50 11.72 10.29 18.52
N LEU A 51 11.26 9.14 18.03
CA LEU A 51 11.50 8.69 16.68
C LEU A 51 10.30 9.02 15.80
N VAL A 52 10.55 9.64 14.68
CA VAL A 52 9.53 9.97 13.69
C VAL A 52 9.95 9.40 12.34
N ASN A 53 8.98 8.93 11.58
CA ASN A 53 9.23 8.43 10.24
C ASN A 53 9.80 9.52 9.32
N GLY A 54 10.64 9.10 8.38
CA GLY A 54 11.02 9.91 7.23
C GLY A 54 9.93 9.90 6.16
N GLY A 55 10.33 9.72 4.90
CA GLY A 55 9.39 9.56 3.80
C GLY A 55 8.74 8.17 3.70
N THR A 56 9.20 7.20 4.49
CA THR A 56 8.72 5.81 4.49
C THR A 56 8.03 5.51 5.82
N LEU A 57 6.80 5.01 5.73
CA LEU A 57 5.99 4.68 6.91
C LEU A 57 5.95 3.17 7.17
N ASN A 58 5.75 2.35 6.15
CA ASN A 58 5.45 0.94 6.27
C ASN A 58 6.37 0.05 5.42
N VAL A 59 6.51 -1.20 5.85
CA VAL A 59 6.93 -2.32 4.99
C VAL A 59 5.64 -2.87 4.37
N GLU A 60 5.32 -2.39 3.16
CA GLU A 60 4.05 -2.64 2.50
C GLU A 60 3.96 -4.05 1.93
N ALA A 61 2.81 -4.70 2.11
CA ALA A 61 2.45 -6.01 1.55
C ALA A 61 3.59 -7.07 1.52
N PRO A 62 4.33 -7.31 2.62
CA PRO A 62 5.51 -8.18 2.61
C PRO A 62 5.21 -9.65 2.28
N SER A 63 3.94 -10.06 2.28
CA SER A 63 3.50 -11.37 1.81
C SER A 63 3.64 -11.56 0.29
N GLN A 64 3.75 -10.45 -0.45
CA GLN A 64 3.90 -10.45 -1.91
C GLN A 64 5.36 -10.26 -2.34
N TYR A 65 6.29 -10.19 -1.41
CA TYR A 65 7.70 -10.01 -1.71
C TYR A 65 8.29 -11.24 -2.41
N SER A 66 9.25 -10.99 -3.31
CA SER A 66 10.06 -12.06 -3.88
C SER A 66 10.81 -12.81 -2.79
N THR A 67 11.21 -14.05 -3.07
CA THR A 67 12.03 -14.85 -2.14
C THR A 67 13.28 -14.11 -1.68
N VAL A 68 13.91 -13.32 -2.56
CA VAL A 68 15.10 -12.52 -2.24
C VAL A 68 14.76 -11.42 -1.25
N ALA A 69 13.71 -10.65 -1.48
CA ALA A 69 13.31 -9.56 -0.59
C ALA A 69 12.79 -10.07 0.76
N ALA A 70 12.02 -11.16 0.76
CA ALA A 70 11.56 -11.79 1.99
C ALA A 70 12.72 -12.38 2.80
N GLY A 71 13.71 -13.00 2.12
CA GLY A 71 14.92 -13.52 2.72
C GLY A 71 15.78 -12.42 3.37
N LEU A 72 15.86 -11.24 2.73
CA LEU A 72 16.56 -10.09 3.32
C LEU A 72 15.92 -9.63 4.63
N LEU A 73 14.59 -9.52 4.67
CA LEU A 73 13.88 -9.17 5.92
C LEU A 73 14.18 -10.18 7.03
N TRP A 74 14.15 -11.47 6.70
CA TRP A 74 14.48 -12.53 7.65
C TRP A 74 15.91 -12.43 8.17
N GLU A 75 16.90 -12.24 7.29
CA GLU A 75 18.30 -12.12 7.65
C GLU A 75 18.60 -10.86 8.49
N LEU A 76 17.81 -9.80 8.31
CA LEU A 76 17.85 -8.59 9.13
C LEU A 76 17.11 -8.75 10.48
N GLY A 77 16.53 -9.91 10.76
CA GLY A 77 15.78 -10.17 12.00
C GLY A 77 14.42 -9.46 12.07
N ILE A 78 13.87 -9.05 10.93
CA ILE A 78 12.55 -8.41 10.86
C ILE A 78 11.48 -9.50 10.86
N ASP A 79 10.99 -9.80 12.07
CA ASP A 79 9.91 -10.76 12.30
C ASP A 79 8.56 -10.05 12.38
N ARG A 80 7.71 -10.30 11.38
CA ARG A 80 6.36 -9.74 11.27
C ARG A 80 5.45 -10.21 12.40
N THR A 81 5.51 -11.47 12.78
CA THR A 81 4.67 -12.04 13.84
C THR A 81 4.93 -11.31 15.15
N ARG A 82 6.21 -11.21 15.51
CA ARG A 82 6.65 -10.46 16.70
C ARG A 82 6.22 -8.99 16.67
N TYR A 83 6.27 -8.35 15.48
CA TYR A 83 5.82 -6.97 15.30
C TYR A 83 4.32 -6.84 15.60
N PHE A 84 3.48 -7.69 15.03
CA PHE A 84 2.03 -7.69 15.27
C PHE A 84 1.67 -8.02 16.73
N GLU A 85 2.35 -8.96 17.34
CA GLU A 85 2.14 -9.31 18.76
C GLU A 85 2.44 -8.12 19.67
N LYS A 86 3.59 -7.46 19.47
CA LYS A 86 3.98 -6.31 20.28
C LYS A 86 3.08 -5.08 20.09
N ASN A 87 2.49 -4.94 18.91
CA ASN A 87 1.66 -3.77 18.58
C ASN A 87 0.16 -4.08 18.57
N ARG A 88 -0.24 -5.25 19.08
CA ARG A 88 -1.64 -5.69 19.10
C ARG A 88 -2.60 -4.67 19.70
N ASP A 89 -2.22 -4.02 20.78
CA ASP A 89 -3.05 -3.02 21.44
C ASP A 89 -3.20 -1.75 20.60
N MET A 90 -2.14 -1.32 19.94
CA MET A 90 -2.16 -0.19 19.02
C MET A 90 -3.08 -0.46 17.82
N PHE A 91 -2.98 -1.64 17.19
CA PHE A 91 -3.85 -2.02 16.07
C PHE A 91 -5.31 -2.20 16.46
N SER A 92 -5.59 -2.42 17.74
CA SER A 92 -6.95 -2.60 18.25
C SER A 92 -7.57 -1.35 18.87
N ILE A 93 -6.84 -0.22 18.95
CA ILE A 93 -7.26 0.98 19.68
C ILE A 93 -8.62 1.51 19.18
N TYR A 94 -8.78 1.67 17.88
CA TYR A 94 -10.04 2.17 17.32
C TYR A 94 -11.21 1.22 17.57
N ARG A 95 -10.98 -0.07 17.45
CA ARG A 95 -11.99 -1.09 17.76
C ARG A 95 -12.36 -1.09 19.25
N LYS A 96 -11.37 -0.95 20.16
CA LYS A 96 -11.61 -0.84 21.61
C LYS A 96 -12.43 0.42 21.95
N MET A 97 -12.30 1.49 21.15
CA MET A 97 -13.08 2.72 21.28
C MET A 97 -14.47 2.63 20.60
N GLY A 98 -14.83 1.48 20.02
CA GLY A 98 -16.09 1.31 19.29
C GLY A 98 -16.12 1.99 17.91
N LEU A 99 -14.97 2.49 17.43
CA LEU A 99 -14.88 3.13 16.13
C LEU A 99 -14.84 2.08 15.01
N LYS A 100 -15.41 2.44 13.88
CA LYS A 100 -15.48 1.61 12.67
C LYS A 100 -14.93 2.37 11.48
N SER A 101 -14.39 1.63 10.51
CA SER A 101 -14.08 2.20 9.19
C SER A 101 -15.35 2.81 8.61
N SER A 102 -15.21 3.93 7.93
CA SER A 102 -16.34 4.64 7.34
C SER A 102 -15.94 5.25 6.01
N LEU A 103 -16.90 5.40 5.11
CA LEU A 103 -16.73 6.11 3.86
C LEU A 103 -17.64 7.33 3.87
N PHE A 104 -17.07 8.51 3.61
CA PHE A 104 -17.81 9.74 3.49
C PHE A 104 -18.03 10.08 2.01
N PHE A 105 -19.28 10.24 1.64
CA PHE A 105 -19.69 10.72 0.33
C PHE A 105 -19.99 12.21 0.45
N ASP A 106 -19.27 13.04 -0.29
CA ASP A 106 -19.47 14.47 -0.30
C ASP A 106 -20.54 14.89 -1.33
N ARG A 107 -21.18 16.01 -1.05
CA ARG A 107 -22.27 16.53 -1.91
C ARG A 107 -21.78 16.92 -3.29
N GLU A 108 -20.57 17.43 -3.41
CA GLU A 108 -20.02 17.89 -4.69
C GLU A 108 -19.86 16.73 -5.67
N SER A 109 -19.36 15.60 -5.18
CA SER A 109 -19.08 14.41 -5.99
C SER A 109 -20.29 13.50 -6.16
N PHE A 110 -21.15 13.39 -5.12
CA PHE A 110 -22.20 12.36 -5.03
C PHE A 110 -23.62 12.91 -4.84
N GLY A 111 -23.78 14.25 -4.84
CA GLY A 111 -25.08 14.92 -4.75
C GLY A 111 -25.59 15.18 -3.33
N GLU A 112 -25.08 14.48 -2.33
CA GLU A 112 -25.40 14.69 -0.91
C GLU A 112 -24.25 14.30 0.01
N ASP A 113 -24.22 14.90 1.21
CA ASP A 113 -23.26 14.52 2.25
C ASP A 113 -23.79 13.30 3.00
N ARG A 114 -23.07 12.18 2.95
CA ARG A 114 -23.49 10.96 3.64
C ARG A 114 -22.30 10.18 4.20
N LEU A 115 -22.36 9.88 5.50
CA LEU A 115 -21.38 9.01 6.16
C LEU A 115 -21.94 7.58 6.22
N VAL A 116 -21.24 6.64 5.59
CA VAL A 116 -21.52 5.21 5.67
C VAL A 116 -20.61 4.57 6.70
N VAL A 117 -21.13 4.36 7.90
CA VAL A 117 -20.38 3.75 9.02
C VAL A 117 -20.34 2.23 8.89
N GLY A 118 -19.18 1.64 9.16
CA GLY A 118 -18.96 0.21 9.06
C GLY A 118 -18.61 -0.26 7.64
N TYR A 119 -18.09 0.65 6.81
CA TYR A 119 -17.64 0.28 5.46
C TYR A 119 -16.57 -0.81 5.51
N SER A 120 -16.80 -1.88 4.76
CA SER A 120 -15.89 -3.00 4.66
C SER A 120 -16.00 -3.67 3.30
N THR A 121 -14.86 -4.01 2.70
CA THR A 121 -14.82 -4.77 1.45
C THR A 121 -15.27 -6.23 1.62
N SER A 122 -15.14 -6.80 2.82
CA SER A 122 -15.65 -8.14 3.13
C SER A 122 -17.18 -8.21 3.29
N SER A 123 -17.84 -7.06 3.43
CA SER A 123 -19.32 -6.92 3.44
C SER A 123 -19.75 -5.81 2.49
N ILE A 124 -19.24 -5.85 1.26
CA ILE A 124 -19.40 -4.76 0.29
C ILE A 124 -20.86 -4.47 -0.03
N HIS A 125 -21.73 -5.49 -0.12
CA HIS A 125 -23.17 -5.32 -0.36
C HIS A 125 -23.83 -4.44 0.69
N GLU A 126 -23.65 -4.77 1.98
CA GLU A 126 -24.24 -3.98 3.07
C GLU A 126 -23.66 -2.57 3.15
N SER A 127 -22.37 -2.45 2.86
CA SER A 127 -21.64 -1.18 2.92
C SER A 127 -22.11 -0.23 1.83
N ILE A 128 -22.21 -0.72 0.59
CA ILE A 128 -22.54 0.12 -0.55
C ILE A 128 -24.06 0.39 -0.66
N ASP A 129 -24.89 -0.50 -0.13
CA ASP A 129 -26.35 -0.30 -0.12
C ASP A 129 -26.77 1.00 0.60
N LYS A 130 -26.03 1.37 1.64
CA LYS A 130 -26.23 2.60 2.42
C LYS A 130 -25.70 3.87 1.73
N SER A 131 -24.98 3.73 0.62
CA SER A 131 -24.40 4.87 -0.11
C SER A 131 -25.46 5.65 -0.89
N PRO A 132 -25.17 6.90 -1.29
CA PRO A 132 -26.06 7.72 -2.12
C PRO A 132 -25.99 7.37 -3.61
N LEU A 133 -25.28 6.31 -3.98
CA LEU A 133 -25.14 5.88 -5.36
C LEU A 133 -26.46 5.37 -5.94
N SER A 134 -26.64 5.50 -7.26
CA SER A 134 -27.73 4.85 -8.00
C SER A 134 -27.65 3.32 -7.86
N LYS A 135 -28.76 2.65 -8.12
CA LYS A 135 -28.79 1.18 -8.08
C LYS A 135 -27.73 0.56 -9.01
N SER A 136 -27.63 1.06 -10.24
CA SER A 136 -26.65 0.57 -11.22
C SER A 136 -25.21 0.79 -10.76
N ALA A 137 -24.90 1.96 -10.19
CA ALA A 137 -23.56 2.25 -9.66
C ALA A 137 -23.20 1.35 -8.46
N LYS A 138 -24.16 1.04 -7.58
CA LYS A 138 -23.98 0.07 -6.49
C LYS A 138 -23.66 -1.33 -7.00
N GLU A 139 -24.40 -1.79 -8.01
CA GLU A 139 -24.16 -3.08 -8.68
C GLU A 139 -22.76 -3.12 -9.31
N ASP A 140 -22.33 -2.03 -9.94
CA ASP A 140 -20.98 -1.91 -10.50
C ASP A 140 -19.89 -1.97 -9.43
N VAL A 141 -20.07 -1.30 -8.28
CA VAL A 141 -19.11 -1.40 -7.16
C VAL A 141 -19.01 -2.83 -6.66
N VAL A 142 -20.12 -3.49 -6.41
CA VAL A 142 -20.13 -4.91 -5.99
C VAL A 142 -19.42 -5.78 -7.01
N ARG A 143 -19.74 -5.62 -8.29
CA ARG A 143 -19.11 -6.35 -9.39
C ARG A 143 -17.60 -6.17 -9.42
N LEU A 144 -17.08 -4.95 -9.19
CA LEU A 144 -15.64 -4.69 -9.14
C LEU A 144 -14.92 -5.47 -8.04
N TYR A 145 -15.55 -5.65 -6.88
CA TYR A 145 -14.96 -6.38 -5.75
C TYR A 145 -15.10 -7.90 -5.85
N GLU A 146 -16.10 -8.40 -6.57
CA GLU A 146 -16.42 -9.82 -6.62
C GLU A 146 -16.03 -10.50 -7.94
N THR A 147 -15.79 -9.71 -9.00
CA THR A 147 -15.50 -10.29 -10.31
C THR A 147 -14.16 -11.00 -10.36
N THR A 148 -14.17 -12.16 -10.99
CA THR A 148 -12.97 -12.90 -11.43
C THR A 148 -12.82 -12.85 -12.95
N GLU A 149 -13.56 -11.98 -13.64
CA GLU A 149 -13.55 -11.87 -15.09
C GLU A 149 -12.19 -11.41 -15.62
N ASN A 150 -11.72 -12.10 -16.66
CA ASN A 150 -10.58 -11.64 -17.42
C ASN A 150 -11.02 -10.68 -18.52
N PHE A 151 -10.83 -9.37 -18.32
CA PHE A 151 -11.19 -8.32 -19.27
C PHE A 151 -10.32 -8.28 -20.54
N PHE A 152 -9.26 -9.07 -20.62
CA PHE A 152 -8.40 -9.18 -21.80
C PHE A 152 -8.21 -10.65 -22.23
N PRO A 153 -9.29 -11.34 -22.56
CA PRO A 153 -9.20 -12.74 -22.98
C PRO A 153 -8.29 -12.87 -24.21
N GLY A 154 -7.45 -13.89 -24.23
CA GLY A 154 -6.53 -14.16 -25.33
C GLY A 154 -5.20 -13.40 -25.31
N LEU A 155 -4.99 -12.47 -24.36
CA LEU A 155 -3.68 -11.84 -24.16
C LEU A 155 -2.85 -12.62 -23.13
N THR A 156 -1.53 -12.67 -23.38
CA THR A 156 -0.58 -13.14 -22.36
C THR A 156 -0.46 -12.12 -21.20
N ALA A 157 0.11 -12.53 -20.07
CA ALA A 157 0.35 -11.63 -18.94
C ALA A 157 1.20 -10.41 -19.33
N ASP A 158 2.23 -10.59 -20.17
CA ASP A 158 3.08 -9.49 -20.63
C ASP A 158 2.34 -8.55 -21.58
N GLN A 159 1.54 -9.08 -22.50
CA GLN A 159 0.70 -8.27 -23.39
C GLN A 159 -0.33 -7.47 -22.59
N THR A 160 -0.94 -8.08 -21.58
CA THR A 160 -1.89 -7.41 -20.67
C THR A 160 -1.19 -6.29 -19.91
N ARG A 161 0.00 -6.54 -19.34
CA ARG A 161 0.81 -5.53 -18.65
C ARG A 161 1.15 -4.35 -19.55
N MET A 162 1.60 -4.63 -20.79
CA MET A 162 1.93 -3.60 -21.77
C MET A 162 0.70 -2.78 -22.17
N LYS A 163 -0.47 -3.39 -22.29
CA LYS A 163 -1.72 -2.71 -22.61
C LYS A 163 -2.19 -1.84 -21.45
N LEU A 164 -2.20 -2.36 -20.24
CA LEU A 164 -2.56 -1.62 -19.03
C LEU A 164 -1.59 -0.47 -18.75
N GLY A 165 -0.29 -0.63 -19.01
CA GLY A 165 0.71 0.43 -18.83
C GLY A 165 0.54 1.64 -19.77
N LYS A 166 -0.31 1.54 -20.79
CA LYS A 166 -0.65 2.61 -21.73
C LYS A 166 -2.04 3.20 -21.52
N MET A 167 -2.73 2.79 -20.44
CA MET A 167 -4.11 3.15 -20.16
C MET A 167 -4.19 3.72 -18.75
N SER A 168 -4.98 4.79 -18.55
CA SER A 168 -5.29 5.26 -17.22
C SER A 168 -6.22 4.29 -16.48
N TYR A 169 -6.18 4.31 -15.15
CA TYR A 169 -7.12 3.51 -14.36
C TYR A 169 -8.58 3.93 -14.61
N HIS A 170 -8.82 5.22 -14.80
CA HIS A 170 -10.11 5.76 -15.22
C HIS A 170 -10.58 5.11 -16.53
N ASP A 171 -9.75 5.15 -17.59
CA ASP A 171 -10.11 4.58 -18.89
C ASP A 171 -10.32 3.06 -18.81
N TYR A 172 -9.55 2.38 -17.99
CA TYR A 172 -9.75 0.96 -17.72
C TYR A 172 -11.14 0.71 -17.11
N LEU A 173 -11.51 1.43 -16.06
CA LEU A 173 -12.80 1.25 -15.40
C LEU A 173 -13.98 1.61 -16.32
N VAL A 174 -13.91 2.75 -17.00
CA VAL A 174 -15.03 3.24 -17.82
C VAL A 174 -15.13 2.53 -19.17
N ASN A 175 -14.00 2.34 -19.86
CA ASN A 175 -14.01 1.86 -21.25
C ASN A 175 -13.86 0.34 -21.38
N VAL A 176 -13.21 -0.33 -20.43
CA VAL A 176 -12.99 -1.78 -20.47
C VAL A 176 -13.96 -2.50 -19.55
N VAL A 177 -13.98 -2.14 -18.27
CA VAL A 177 -14.84 -2.76 -17.25
C VAL A 177 -16.31 -2.31 -17.40
N LYS A 178 -16.53 -1.13 -18.01
CA LYS A 178 -17.87 -0.56 -18.26
C LYS A 178 -18.65 -0.24 -16.99
N VAL A 179 -17.98 0.37 -16.01
CA VAL A 179 -18.68 0.87 -14.82
C VAL A 179 -19.28 2.26 -15.06
N ASP A 180 -20.30 2.61 -14.28
CA ASP A 180 -20.82 3.97 -14.23
C ASP A 180 -19.67 4.94 -13.84
N PRO A 181 -19.49 6.06 -14.58
CA PRO A 181 -18.42 7.03 -14.29
C PRO A 181 -18.41 7.56 -12.84
N VAL A 182 -19.56 7.60 -12.15
CA VAL A 182 -19.62 8.03 -10.76
C VAL A 182 -18.86 7.06 -9.83
N VAL A 183 -18.76 5.78 -10.19
CA VAL A 183 -18.02 4.77 -9.43
C VAL A 183 -16.51 5.10 -9.39
N VAL A 184 -15.97 5.70 -10.44
CA VAL A 184 -14.55 6.09 -10.52
C VAL A 184 -14.20 7.08 -9.41
N LYS A 185 -15.14 7.95 -9.02
CA LYS A 185 -14.94 8.93 -7.94
C LYS A 185 -14.70 8.30 -6.56
N LEU A 186 -15.04 7.02 -6.37
CA LEU A 186 -14.74 6.28 -5.13
C LEU A 186 -13.26 5.90 -5.01
N PHE A 187 -12.51 5.97 -6.12
CA PHE A 187 -11.12 5.50 -6.21
C PHE A 187 -10.12 6.63 -6.49
N GLN A 188 -10.56 7.88 -6.35
CA GLN A 188 -9.74 9.09 -6.55
C GLN A 188 -9.19 9.68 -5.26
#